data_8af3a7045cba452fb1ef92d8b3e24b48
#
_entry.id   8af3a7045cba452fb1ef92d8b3e24b48
#
_cell.length_a   1.000
_cell.length_b   1.000
_cell.length_c   1.000
_cell.angle_alpha   90.00
_cell.angle_beta   90.00
_cell.angle_gamma   90.00
#
_symmetry.space_group_name_H-M   'P 1'
#
loop_
_entity.id
_entity.type
_entity.pdbx_description
1 polymer ?
#
loop_
_entity_poly.entity_id
_entity_poly.type
_entity_poly.pdbx_seq_one_letter_code
_entity_poly.pdbx_strand_id
1 'polypeptide(L)'
;MGLRASRTLANTLIYILLITISIIWLVPFFCIVLQSFRVESTWQVGYVMPKVWGIDNYRNLFSTDFPRWYVNTFVTAVVTALIQTVIVLCMSYTLSRFRFKMRQPLMRFMLILGMFPGMLTMIILYRVLKDLGLTQANATPGLILVYVASSGMGYYVSKGFFDTIPKSLDEAARVDGATRFQVLKKIILPLSKPIVIYTVLTAFMGPWGDFVFARYISFGASAGMNVAVGLYNWLTPDQINNNYTMFCAGGVLVAIPVTLLFLFLQKYYVEGVTGGAVKG
;
A
#
# COMPACT_ATOMS: atom_id res chain seq x y z
N MET A 1 7.30 -47.35 -8.44
CA MET A 1 6.21 -46.47 -7.95
C MET A 1 5.49 -45.90 -9.17
N GLY A 2 4.17 -46.09 -9.29
CA GLY A 2 3.42 -45.60 -10.44
C GLY A 2 3.44 -44.06 -10.46
N LEU A 3 3.41 -43.46 -11.64
CA LEU A 3 3.43 -41.99 -11.86
C LEU A 3 2.40 -41.23 -11.00
N ARG A 4 1.26 -41.86 -10.67
CA ARG A 4 0.24 -41.29 -9.76
C ARG A 4 0.73 -41.21 -8.31
N ALA A 5 1.38 -42.24 -7.80
CA ALA A 5 1.90 -42.26 -6.41
C ALA A 5 3.02 -41.23 -6.23
N SER A 6 3.90 -41.06 -7.24
CA SER A 6 4.95 -40.04 -7.22
C SER A 6 4.37 -38.60 -7.22
N ARG A 7 3.32 -38.34 -8.04
CA ARG A 7 2.64 -37.03 -8.04
C ARG A 7 1.91 -36.75 -6.73
N THR A 8 1.25 -37.74 -6.15
CA THR A 8 0.57 -37.57 -4.84
C THR A 8 1.58 -37.26 -3.75
N LEU A 9 2.71 -37.98 -3.69
CA LEU A 9 3.77 -37.71 -2.73
C LEU A 9 4.35 -36.30 -2.90
N ALA A 10 4.65 -35.90 -4.11
CA ALA A 10 5.17 -34.57 -4.42
C ALA A 10 4.17 -33.47 -3.98
N ASN A 11 2.89 -33.62 -4.32
CA ASN A 11 1.85 -32.67 -3.89
C ASN A 11 1.72 -32.61 -2.37
N THR A 12 1.76 -33.75 -1.67
CA THR A 12 1.70 -33.79 -0.20
C THR A 12 2.89 -33.03 0.42
N LEU A 13 4.10 -33.26 -0.10
CA LEU A 13 5.29 -32.54 0.38
C LEU A 13 5.19 -31.03 0.12
N ILE A 14 4.67 -30.62 -1.04
CA ILE A 14 4.44 -29.20 -1.35
C ILE A 14 3.42 -28.60 -0.38
N TYR A 15 2.31 -29.28 -0.09
CA TYR A 15 1.32 -28.77 0.88
C TYR A 15 1.88 -28.67 2.29
N ILE A 16 2.64 -29.67 2.76
CA ILE A 16 3.31 -29.63 4.06
C ILE A 16 4.25 -28.42 4.12
N LEU A 17 5.08 -28.23 3.10
CA LEU A 17 6.00 -27.09 3.01
C LEU A 17 5.25 -25.74 3.04
N LEU A 18 4.20 -25.60 2.24
CA LEU A 18 3.40 -24.37 2.18
C LEU A 18 2.71 -24.08 3.51
N ILE A 19 2.14 -25.10 4.18
CA ILE A 19 1.50 -24.96 5.50
C ILE A 19 2.53 -24.54 6.54
N THR A 20 3.71 -25.19 6.54
CA THR A 20 4.79 -24.86 7.49
C THR A 20 5.25 -23.40 7.32
N ILE A 21 5.52 -22.99 6.09
CA ILE A 21 5.91 -21.60 5.79
C ILE A 21 4.79 -20.62 6.22
N SER A 22 3.53 -20.95 5.90
CA SER A 22 2.39 -20.11 6.28
C SER A 22 2.26 -19.94 7.79
N ILE A 23 2.42 -21.02 8.56
CA ILE A 23 2.41 -20.97 10.03
C ILE A 23 3.54 -20.07 10.53
N ILE A 24 4.78 -20.26 10.06
CA ILE A 24 5.94 -19.45 10.46
C ILE A 24 5.67 -17.96 10.21
N TRP A 25 5.10 -17.62 9.06
CA TRP A 25 4.75 -16.24 8.70
C TRP A 25 3.63 -15.64 9.57
N LEU A 26 2.68 -16.46 10.02
CA LEU A 26 1.55 -16.01 10.84
C LEU A 26 1.91 -15.84 12.32
N VAL A 27 2.94 -16.53 12.82
CA VAL A 27 3.35 -16.47 14.25
C VAL A 27 3.54 -15.02 14.75
N PRO A 28 4.31 -14.13 14.11
CA PRO A 28 4.49 -12.77 14.61
C PRO A 28 3.19 -11.98 14.66
N PHE A 29 2.31 -12.13 13.67
CA PHE A 29 1.01 -11.46 13.67
C PHE A 29 0.10 -11.99 14.78
N PHE A 30 0.08 -13.30 14.99
CA PHE A 30 -0.63 -13.91 16.10
C PHE A 30 -0.12 -13.43 17.45
N CYS A 31 1.21 -13.30 17.61
CA CYS A 31 1.80 -12.72 18.82
C CYS A 31 1.35 -11.26 19.04
N ILE A 32 1.31 -10.43 18.01
CA ILE A 32 0.82 -9.04 18.12
C ILE A 32 -0.64 -9.03 18.60
N VAL A 33 -1.49 -9.87 18.01
CA VAL A 33 -2.89 -9.99 18.43
C VAL A 33 -3.01 -10.44 19.89
N LEU A 34 -2.24 -11.46 20.32
CA LEU A 34 -2.22 -11.92 21.71
C LEU A 34 -1.79 -10.78 22.67
N GLN A 35 -0.69 -10.08 22.33
CA GLN A 35 -0.18 -9.00 23.15
C GLN A 35 -1.15 -7.80 23.22
N SER A 36 -1.98 -7.57 22.21
CA SER A 36 -2.97 -6.50 22.21
C SER A 36 -4.04 -6.65 23.30
N PHE A 37 -4.32 -7.88 23.72
CA PHE A 37 -5.25 -8.22 24.80
C PHE A 37 -4.59 -8.42 26.15
N ARG A 38 -3.27 -8.25 26.26
CA ARG A 38 -2.53 -8.37 27.53
C ARG A 38 -2.73 -7.14 28.37
N VAL A 39 -3.16 -7.30 29.63
CA VAL A 39 -3.34 -6.19 30.58
C VAL A 39 -2.00 -5.74 31.17
N GLU A 40 -1.07 -6.67 31.39
CA GLU A 40 0.29 -6.34 31.86
C GLU A 40 1.02 -5.48 30.82
N SER A 41 1.41 -4.27 31.20
CA SER A 41 1.94 -3.27 30.26
C SER A 41 3.39 -3.51 29.81
N THR A 42 4.18 -4.25 30.59
CA THR A 42 5.60 -4.45 30.27
C THR A 42 5.84 -5.38 29.08
N TRP A 43 6.85 -5.09 28.28
CA TRP A 43 7.29 -5.93 27.18
C TRP A 43 8.26 -7.06 27.63
N GLN A 44 8.93 -6.85 28.79
CA GLN A 44 9.90 -7.81 29.36
C GLN A 44 9.21 -8.90 30.16
N VAL A 45 8.48 -9.76 29.50
CA VAL A 45 7.83 -10.92 30.13
C VAL A 45 8.40 -12.23 29.55
N GLY A 46 8.74 -13.16 30.41
CA GLY A 46 9.29 -14.47 30.02
C GLY A 46 8.25 -15.46 29.46
N TYR A 47 7.05 -15.00 29.06
CA TYR A 47 5.97 -15.84 28.57
C TYR A 47 5.17 -15.13 27.48
N VAL A 48 4.73 -15.90 26.47
CA VAL A 48 3.99 -15.36 25.30
C VAL A 48 2.51 -15.15 25.61
N MET A 49 1.87 -16.12 26.27
CA MET A 49 0.43 -16.04 26.59
C MET A 49 0.15 -15.04 27.70
N PRO A 50 -0.80 -14.13 27.53
CA PRO A 50 -1.22 -13.22 28.60
C PRO A 50 -1.74 -13.99 29.83
N LYS A 51 -1.38 -13.55 31.03
CA LYS A 51 -1.94 -14.09 32.27
C LYS A 51 -3.28 -13.43 32.58
N VAL A 52 -3.38 -12.13 32.32
CA VAL A 52 -4.61 -11.35 32.46
C VAL A 52 -5.02 -10.81 31.10
N TRP A 53 -6.25 -11.14 30.69
CA TRP A 53 -6.83 -10.74 29.42
C TRP A 53 -7.79 -9.57 29.61
N GLY A 54 -7.69 -8.57 28.75
CA GLY A 54 -8.58 -7.40 28.80
C GLY A 54 -8.57 -6.60 27.49
N ILE A 55 -9.41 -5.59 27.46
CA ILE A 55 -9.53 -4.65 26.33
C ILE A 55 -8.99 -3.25 26.72
N ASP A 56 -8.29 -3.17 27.84
CA ASP A 56 -7.83 -1.88 28.38
C ASP A 56 -6.86 -1.17 27.45
N ASN A 57 -6.01 -1.92 26.73
CA ASN A 57 -5.13 -1.35 25.72
C ASN A 57 -5.91 -0.59 24.64
N TYR A 58 -7.04 -1.16 24.18
CA TYR A 58 -7.89 -0.51 23.18
C TYR A 58 -8.59 0.73 23.73
N ARG A 59 -9.04 0.71 25.01
CA ARG A 59 -9.62 1.90 25.66
C ARG A 59 -8.60 3.00 25.81
N ASN A 60 -7.43 2.66 26.35
CA ASN A 60 -6.35 3.61 26.59
C ASN A 60 -5.84 4.21 25.27
N LEU A 61 -5.79 3.43 24.20
CA LEU A 61 -5.41 3.86 22.86
C LEU A 61 -6.22 5.08 22.39
N PHE A 62 -7.54 5.08 22.61
CA PHE A 62 -8.43 6.18 22.23
C PHE A 62 -8.28 7.43 23.10
N SER A 63 -7.60 7.33 24.24
CA SER A 63 -7.28 8.45 25.12
C SER A 63 -5.96 9.15 24.76
N THR A 64 -5.22 8.61 23.77
CA THR A 64 -3.96 9.16 23.27
C THR A 64 -4.15 9.93 21.96
N ASP A 65 -3.04 10.34 21.35
CA ASP A 65 -3.05 10.95 20.01
C ASP A 65 -3.29 9.92 18.87
N PHE A 66 -3.39 8.63 19.16
CA PHE A 66 -3.57 7.56 18.16
C PHE A 66 -4.77 7.81 17.22
N PRO A 67 -5.97 8.20 17.69
CA PRO A 67 -7.09 8.47 16.79
C PRO A 67 -6.77 9.51 15.72
N ARG A 68 -6.01 10.57 16.09
CA ARG A 68 -5.56 11.60 15.16
C ARG A 68 -4.59 11.03 14.12
N TRP A 69 -3.58 10.27 14.56
CA TRP A 69 -2.62 9.65 13.66
C TRP A 69 -3.29 8.68 12.68
N TYR A 70 -4.24 7.92 13.19
CA TYR A 70 -5.04 6.99 12.40
C TYR A 70 -5.86 7.71 11.33
N VAL A 71 -6.56 8.78 11.70
CA VAL A 71 -7.34 9.62 10.76
C VAL A 71 -6.42 10.29 9.75
N ASN A 72 -5.28 10.85 10.16
CA ASN A 72 -4.29 11.42 9.26
C ASN A 72 -3.87 10.41 8.19
N THR A 73 -3.54 9.18 8.61
CA THR A 73 -3.13 8.12 7.69
C THR A 73 -4.27 7.68 6.78
N PHE A 74 -5.46 7.49 7.33
CA PHE A 74 -6.64 7.06 6.57
C PHE A 74 -7.02 8.10 5.50
N VAL A 75 -7.07 9.38 5.86
CA VAL A 75 -7.34 10.48 4.91
C VAL A 75 -6.27 10.53 3.84
N THR A 76 -4.99 10.46 4.24
CA THR A 76 -3.87 10.41 3.28
C THR A 76 -4.03 9.23 2.32
N ALA A 77 -4.32 8.02 2.83
CA ALA A 77 -4.46 6.81 2.03
C ALA A 77 -5.63 6.91 1.03
N VAL A 78 -6.80 7.37 1.48
CA VAL A 78 -8.00 7.49 0.63
C VAL A 78 -7.80 8.54 -0.46
N VAL A 79 -7.36 9.75 -0.07
CA VAL A 79 -7.17 10.85 -1.03
C VAL A 79 -6.09 10.51 -2.05
N THR A 80 -4.96 9.94 -1.57
CA THR A 80 -3.89 9.48 -2.47
C THR A 80 -4.39 8.39 -3.41
N ALA A 81 -5.08 7.35 -2.90
CA ALA A 81 -5.59 6.26 -3.73
C ALA A 81 -6.52 6.76 -4.84
N LEU A 82 -7.42 7.69 -4.53
CA LEU A 82 -8.34 8.25 -5.51
C LEU A 82 -7.61 9.04 -6.60
N ILE A 83 -6.79 10.02 -6.20
CA ILE A 83 -6.16 10.94 -7.16
C ILE A 83 -5.05 10.22 -7.94
N GLN A 84 -4.18 9.49 -7.24
CA GLN A 84 -3.07 8.76 -7.84
C GLN A 84 -3.56 7.72 -8.86
N THR A 85 -4.61 6.97 -8.55
CA THR A 85 -5.17 5.98 -9.48
C THR A 85 -5.62 6.65 -10.78
N VAL A 86 -6.34 7.76 -10.69
CA VAL A 86 -6.79 8.50 -11.90
C VAL A 86 -5.59 8.95 -12.72
N ILE A 87 -4.59 9.57 -12.09
CA ILE A 87 -3.39 10.06 -12.77
C ILE A 87 -2.64 8.90 -13.45
N VAL A 88 -2.36 7.82 -12.71
CA VAL A 88 -1.62 6.66 -13.22
C VAL A 88 -2.34 6.03 -14.42
N LEU A 89 -3.66 5.82 -14.33
CA LEU A 89 -4.42 5.19 -15.40
C LEU A 89 -4.53 6.09 -16.64
N CYS A 90 -4.75 7.41 -16.46
CA CYS A 90 -4.77 8.36 -17.57
C CYS A 90 -3.41 8.47 -18.26
N MET A 91 -2.32 8.55 -17.49
CA MET A 91 -0.96 8.55 -18.03
C MET A 91 -0.64 7.24 -18.78
N SER A 92 -0.95 6.11 -18.17
CA SER A 92 -0.74 4.79 -18.78
C SER A 92 -1.50 4.62 -20.10
N TYR A 93 -2.76 5.07 -20.13
CA TYR A 93 -3.57 5.06 -21.35
C TYR A 93 -2.98 5.96 -22.44
N THR A 94 -2.60 7.18 -22.09
CA THR A 94 -1.97 8.12 -23.03
C THR A 94 -0.68 7.57 -23.58
N LEU A 95 0.20 7.04 -22.72
CA LEU A 95 1.47 6.47 -23.11
C LEU A 95 1.36 5.10 -23.81
N SER A 96 0.26 4.37 -23.65
CA SER A 96 0.00 3.12 -24.36
C SER A 96 -0.59 3.36 -25.76
N ARG A 97 -1.60 4.22 -25.86
CA ARG A 97 -2.46 4.34 -27.05
C ARG A 97 -2.11 5.49 -27.97
N PHE A 98 -1.55 6.60 -27.46
CA PHE A 98 -1.30 7.78 -28.27
C PHE A 98 0.12 7.76 -28.85
N ARG A 99 0.25 8.23 -30.09
CA ARG A 99 1.52 8.44 -30.78
C ARG A 99 1.81 9.94 -30.81
N PHE A 100 2.88 10.39 -30.14
CA PHE A 100 3.37 11.76 -30.17
C PHE A 100 4.90 11.78 -30.08
N LYS A 101 5.52 12.81 -30.62
CA LYS A 101 7.00 12.90 -30.77
C LYS A 101 7.75 12.76 -29.45
N MET A 102 7.20 13.32 -28.36
CA MET A 102 7.84 13.33 -27.03
C MET A 102 7.57 12.07 -26.20
N ARG A 103 6.80 11.09 -26.70
CA ARG A 103 6.42 9.88 -25.92
C ARG A 103 7.63 9.11 -25.39
N GLN A 104 8.57 8.77 -26.26
CA GLN A 104 9.77 8.01 -25.90
C GLN A 104 10.74 8.81 -25.01
N PRO A 105 11.11 10.05 -25.35
CA PRO A 105 11.91 10.91 -24.47
C PRO A 105 11.30 11.07 -23.06
N LEU A 106 9.99 11.31 -22.97
CA LEU A 106 9.30 11.48 -21.70
C LEU A 106 9.38 10.20 -20.84
N MET A 107 9.13 9.04 -21.44
CA MET A 107 9.23 7.76 -20.73
C MET A 107 10.65 7.50 -20.23
N ARG A 108 11.68 7.76 -21.05
CA ARG A 108 13.08 7.63 -20.63
C ARG A 108 13.43 8.61 -19.51
N PHE A 109 12.98 9.86 -19.62
CA PHE A 109 13.20 10.88 -18.59
C PHE A 109 12.59 10.46 -17.25
N MET A 110 11.34 9.97 -17.24
CA MET A 110 10.69 9.46 -16.02
C MET A 110 11.45 8.27 -15.41
N LEU A 111 11.95 7.34 -16.24
CA LEU A 111 12.77 6.24 -15.74
C LEU A 111 14.06 6.74 -15.09
N ILE A 112 14.75 7.71 -15.69
CA ILE A 112 15.95 8.32 -15.12
C ILE A 112 15.63 8.99 -13.78
N LEU A 113 14.54 9.75 -13.69
CA LEU A 113 14.10 10.35 -12.43
C LEU A 113 13.84 9.31 -11.35
N GLY A 114 13.27 8.14 -11.71
CA GLY A 114 13.04 7.03 -10.78
C GLY A 114 14.31 6.36 -10.24
N MET A 115 15.46 6.60 -10.86
CA MET A 115 16.75 6.09 -10.39
C MET A 115 17.40 6.99 -9.34
N PHE A 116 16.89 8.19 -9.12
CA PHE A 116 17.43 9.07 -8.09
C PHE A 116 17.24 8.48 -6.69
N PRO A 117 18.27 8.55 -5.82
CA PRO A 117 18.17 8.05 -4.46
C PRO A 117 17.05 8.76 -3.68
N GLY A 118 16.08 7.99 -3.20
CA GLY A 118 14.90 8.54 -2.50
C GLY A 118 15.24 9.42 -1.29
N MET A 119 16.32 9.08 -0.56
CA MET A 119 16.75 9.88 0.60
C MET A 119 17.21 11.29 0.21
N LEU A 120 17.90 11.46 -0.92
CA LEU A 120 18.29 12.79 -1.40
C LEU A 120 17.07 13.61 -1.81
N THR A 121 16.12 12.97 -2.47
CA THR A 121 14.85 13.59 -2.87
C THR A 121 14.05 14.08 -1.65
N MET A 122 14.07 13.33 -0.55
CA MET A 122 13.38 13.70 0.70
C MET A 122 13.85 15.04 1.25
N ILE A 123 15.15 15.32 1.23
CA ILE A 123 15.72 16.58 1.76
C ILE A 123 15.18 17.77 0.96
N ILE A 124 15.16 17.63 -0.36
CA ILE A 124 14.66 18.68 -1.26
C ILE A 124 13.15 18.88 -1.06
N LEU A 125 12.39 17.77 -1.00
CA LEU A 125 10.95 17.81 -0.79
C LEU A 125 10.58 18.44 0.54
N TYR A 126 11.31 18.11 1.62
CA TYR A 126 11.10 18.75 2.91
C TYR A 126 11.26 20.27 2.83
N ARG A 127 12.29 20.74 2.13
CA ARG A 127 12.52 22.19 1.97
C ARG A 127 11.36 22.86 1.24
N VAL A 128 10.94 22.27 0.11
CA VAL A 128 9.77 22.77 -0.65
C VAL A 128 8.50 22.77 0.19
N LEU A 129 8.22 21.66 0.89
CA LEU A 129 7.03 21.56 1.74
C LEU A 129 7.07 22.54 2.92
N LYS A 130 8.26 22.79 3.49
CA LYS A 130 8.44 23.76 4.56
C LYS A 130 8.13 25.18 4.09
N ASP A 131 8.63 25.55 2.91
CA ASP A 131 8.38 26.87 2.33
C ASP A 131 6.89 27.05 1.96
N LEU A 132 6.16 25.95 1.69
CA LEU A 132 4.71 25.94 1.49
C LEU A 132 3.89 25.86 2.80
N GLY A 133 4.53 25.74 3.97
CA GLY A 133 3.85 25.55 5.26
C GLY A 133 3.19 24.18 5.45
N LEU A 134 3.64 23.16 4.69
CA LEU A 134 3.07 21.80 4.65
C LEU A 134 3.94 20.77 5.41
N THR A 135 4.53 21.22 6.53
CA THR A 135 5.36 20.36 7.42
C THR A 135 4.87 20.45 8.86
N GLN A 136 5.46 19.68 9.74
CA GLN A 136 5.13 19.64 11.17
C GLN A 136 3.63 19.31 11.41
N ALA A 137 2.88 20.19 12.06
CA ALA A 137 1.45 19.99 12.33
C ALA A 137 0.62 19.85 11.03
N ASN A 138 1.07 20.46 9.92
CA ASN A 138 0.43 20.41 8.61
C ASN A 138 1.06 19.36 7.67
N ALA A 139 1.72 18.33 8.21
CA ALA A 139 2.39 17.31 7.39
C ALA A 139 1.42 16.45 6.56
N THR A 140 0.19 16.23 7.02
CA THR A 140 -0.82 15.41 6.30
C THR A 140 -1.08 15.88 4.87
N PRO A 141 -1.43 17.14 4.58
CA PRO A 141 -1.58 17.59 3.19
C PRO A 141 -0.25 17.60 2.43
N GLY A 142 0.89 17.78 3.11
CA GLY A 142 2.22 17.65 2.50
C GLY A 142 2.49 16.22 2.01
N LEU A 143 2.16 15.20 2.80
CA LEU A 143 2.24 13.79 2.41
C LEU A 143 1.36 13.50 1.19
N ILE A 144 0.09 13.93 1.22
CA ILE A 144 -0.83 13.76 0.09
C ILE A 144 -0.23 14.38 -1.19
N LEU A 145 0.26 15.60 -1.11
CA LEU A 145 0.84 16.30 -2.26
C LEU A 145 2.01 15.52 -2.86
N VAL A 146 2.93 15.01 -2.03
CA VAL A 146 4.10 14.26 -2.51
C VAL A 146 3.69 12.92 -3.10
N TYR A 147 2.80 12.16 -2.45
CA TYR A 147 2.34 10.88 -2.99
C TYR A 147 1.61 11.06 -4.31
N VAL A 148 0.75 12.07 -4.42
CA VAL A 148 0.05 12.38 -5.67
C VAL A 148 1.04 12.85 -6.74
N ALA A 149 2.01 13.70 -6.42
CA ALA A 149 3.01 14.17 -7.37
C ALA A 149 3.90 13.02 -7.90
N SER A 150 4.20 12.01 -7.06
CA SER A 150 4.97 10.84 -7.46
C SER A 150 4.21 9.84 -8.34
N SER A 151 2.91 10.05 -8.56
CA SER A 151 2.04 9.14 -9.35
C SER A 151 2.56 8.88 -10.76
N GLY A 152 3.22 9.86 -11.35
CA GLY A 152 3.79 9.75 -12.68
C GLY A 152 4.76 8.59 -12.84
N MET A 153 5.39 8.12 -11.75
CA MET A 153 6.33 6.99 -11.79
C MET A 153 5.62 5.63 -11.82
N GLY A 154 4.38 5.55 -11.33
CA GLY A 154 3.58 4.32 -11.28
C GLY A 154 2.99 3.88 -12.64
N TYR A 155 3.08 4.71 -13.68
CA TYR A 155 2.46 4.44 -14.97
C TYR A 155 2.98 3.17 -15.67
N TYR A 156 4.23 2.78 -15.42
CA TYR A 156 4.93 1.78 -16.21
C TYR A 156 4.25 0.40 -16.16
N VAL A 157 3.86 -0.05 -14.96
CA VAL A 157 3.18 -1.34 -14.76
C VAL A 157 1.81 -1.33 -15.44
N SER A 158 1.01 -0.29 -15.19
CA SER A 158 -0.32 -0.15 -15.77
C SER A 158 -0.29 0.00 -17.30
N LYS A 159 0.70 0.73 -17.83
CA LYS A 159 0.94 0.81 -19.28
C LYS A 159 1.29 -0.53 -19.89
N GLY A 160 2.18 -1.30 -19.24
CA GLY A 160 2.53 -2.66 -19.68
C GLY A 160 1.30 -3.54 -19.83
N PHE A 161 0.38 -3.48 -18.87
CA PHE A 161 -0.88 -4.20 -18.95
C PHE A 161 -1.77 -3.69 -20.11
N PHE A 162 -1.93 -2.37 -20.26
CA PHE A 162 -2.72 -1.82 -21.38
C PHE A 162 -2.15 -2.18 -22.74
N ASP A 163 -0.83 -2.33 -22.85
CA ASP A 163 -0.19 -2.75 -24.11
C ASP A 163 -0.54 -4.19 -24.52
N THR A 164 -0.97 -5.05 -23.59
CA THR A 164 -1.43 -6.42 -23.89
C THR A 164 -2.82 -6.47 -24.52
N ILE A 165 -3.62 -5.41 -24.39
CA ILE A 165 -4.97 -5.33 -24.97
C ILE A 165 -4.86 -5.02 -26.47
N PRO A 166 -5.48 -5.81 -27.36
CA PRO A 166 -5.42 -5.60 -28.80
C PRO A 166 -5.92 -4.21 -29.22
N LYS A 167 -5.14 -3.50 -30.04
CA LYS A 167 -5.50 -2.15 -30.54
C LYS A 167 -6.70 -2.16 -31.47
N SER A 168 -6.99 -3.29 -32.10
CA SER A 168 -8.17 -3.47 -32.94
C SER A 168 -9.48 -3.16 -32.22
N LEU A 169 -9.56 -3.37 -30.88
CA LEU A 169 -10.72 -2.99 -30.10
C LEU A 169 -10.92 -1.46 -30.04
N ASP A 170 -9.81 -0.71 -29.91
CA ASP A 170 -9.85 0.75 -29.92
C ASP A 170 -10.26 1.26 -31.32
N GLU A 171 -9.74 0.63 -32.39
CA GLU A 171 -10.01 1.00 -33.79
C GLU A 171 -11.47 0.73 -34.13
N ALA A 172 -12.00 -0.45 -33.81
CA ALA A 172 -13.41 -0.80 -34.02
C ALA A 172 -14.35 0.21 -33.31
N ALA A 173 -14.11 0.46 -32.02
CA ALA A 173 -14.92 1.43 -31.28
C ALA A 173 -14.88 2.85 -31.87
N ARG A 174 -13.75 3.25 -32.44
CA ARG A 174 -13.63 4.55 -33.11
C ARG A 174 -14.35 4.61 -34.44
N VAL A 175 -14.41 3.51 -35.18
CA VAL A 175 -15.26 3.41 -36.38
C VAL A 175 -16.72 3.56 -36.01
N ASP A 176 -17.14 3.01 -34.85
CA ASP A 176 -18.48 3.18 -34.27
C ASP A 176 -18.73 4.58 -33.66
N GLY A 177 -17.80 5.52 -33.82
CA GLY A 177 -17.95 6.91 -33.38
C GLY A 177 -17.60 7.15 -31.91
N ALA A 178 -17.01 6.18 -31.18
CA ALA A 178 -16.62 6.37 -29.79
C ALA A 178 -15.48 7.39 -29.64
N THR A 179 -15.62 8.30 -28.66
CA THR A 179 -14.54 9.19 -28.26
C THR A 179 -13.44 8.43 -27.51
N ARG A 180 -12.23 9.00 -27.44
CA ARG A 180 -11.09 8.39 -26.74
C ARG A 180 -11.39 8.14 -25.25
N PHE A 181 -12.15 9.03 -24.62
CA PHE A 181 -12.57 8.85 -23.23
C PHE A 181 -13.60 7.72 -23.08
N GLN A 182 -14.49 7.54 -24.04
CA GLN A 182 -15.42 6.41 -24.06
C GLN A 182 -14.68 5.09 -24.26
N VAL A 183 -13.67 5.04 -25.14
CA VAL A 183 -12.80 3.87 -25.29
C VAL A 183 -12.10 3.52 -23.98
N LEU A 184 -11.48 4.51 -23.31
CA LEU A 184 -10.87 4.30 -21.98
C LEU A 184 -11.90 3.75 -20.99
N LYS A 185 -13.03 4.43 -20.79
CA LYS A 185 -14.01 4.13 -19.75
C LYS A 185 -14.77 2.83 -20.00
N LYS A 186 -15.19 2.57 -21.26
CA LYS A 186 -16.10 1.45 -21.61
C LYS A 186 -15.38 0.20 -22.06
N ILE A 187 -14.12 0.30 -22.51
CA ILE A 187 -13.37 -0.82 -23.08
C ILE A 187 -12.11 -1.10 -22.26
N ILE A 188 -11.19 -0.16 -22.18
CA ILE A 188 -9.88 -0.40 -21.57
C ILE A 188 -9.99 -0.64 -20.06
N LEU A 189 -10.64 0.23 -19.30
CA LEU A 189 -10.75 0.07 -17.86
C LEU A 189 -11.50 -1.22 -17.44
N PRO A 190 -12.63 -1.61 -18.06
CA PRO A 190 -13.27 -2.88 -17.75
C PRO A 190 -12.42 -4.11 -18.05
N LEU A 191 -11.67 -4.12 -19.18
CA LEU A 191 -10.72 -5.19 -19.52
C LEU A 191 -9.48 -5.19 -18.63
N SER A 192 -9.20 -4.08 -17.97
CA SER A 192 -8.01 -3.88 -17.12
C SER A 192 -8.32 -3.89 -15.63
N LYS A 193 -9.45 -4.45 -15.21
CA LYS A 193 -9.84 -4.51 -13.78
C LYS A 193 -8.68 -4.92 -12.86
N PRO A 194 -7.89 -5.95 -13.15
CA PRO A 194 -6.79 -6.37 -12.28
C PRO A 194 -5.77 -5.27 -12.03
N ILE A 195 -5.37 -4.54 -13.07
CA ILE A 195 -4.37 -3.47 -12.93
C ILE A 195 -4.94 -2.21 -12.26
N VAL A 196 -6.21 -1.92 -12.48
CA VAL A 196 -6.90 -0.84 -11.76
C VAL A 196 -6.89 -1.14 -10.25
N ILE A 197 -7.24 -2.36 -9.87
CA ILE A 197 -7.26 -2.81 -8.48
C ILE A 197 -5.87 -2.80 -7.86
N TYR A 198 -4.86 -3.32 -8.59
CA TYR A 198 -3.47 -3.22 -8.17
C TYR A 198 -3.06 -1.77 -7.87
N THR A 199 -3.41 -0.84 -8.76
CA THR A 199 -3.07 0.58 -8.59
C THR A 199 -3.76 1.18 -7.37
N VAL A 200 -5.05 0.89 -7.15
CA VAL A 200 -5.79 1.32 -5.95
C VAL A 200 -5.18 0.77 -4.68
N LEU A 201 -4.89 -0.55 -4.65
CA LEU A 201 -4.31 -1.21 -3.48
C LEU A 201 -2.96 -0.62 -3.11
N THR A 202 -2.04 -0.51 -4.08
CA THR A 202 -0.70 0.02 -3.83
C THR A 202 -0.72 1.47 -3.37
N ALA A 203 -1.58 2.30 -3.96
CA ALA A 203 -1.74 3.69 -3.58
C ALA A 203 -2.35 3.86 -2.18
N PHE A 204 -3.30 3.01 -1.81
CA PHE A 204 -3.92 3.03 -0.48
C PHE A 204 -2.98 2.50 0.60
N MET A 205 -2.22 1.44 0.32
CA MET A 205 -1.33 0.81 1.30
C MET A 205 -0.08 1.64 1.61
N GLY A 206 0.42 2.40 0.65
CA GLY A 206 1.67 3.16 0.78
C GLY A 206 1.74 4.03 2.04
N PRO A 207 0.76 4.91 2.32
CA PRO A 207 0.75 5.78 3.50
C PRO A 207 0.75 5.06 4.85
N TRP A 208 0.23 3.83 4.94
CA TRP A 208 0.18 3.06 6.18
C TRP A 208 1.56 2.56 6.63
N GLY A 209 2.44 2.28 5.67
CA GLY A 209 3.81 1.80 5.94
C GLY A 209 4.88 2.88 5.87
N ASP A 210 4.55 4.10 5.47
CA ASP A 210 5.56 5.16 5.37
C ASP A 210 5.92 5.72 6.74
N PHE A 211 7.05 5.26 7.24
CA PHE A 211 7.65 5.77 8.46
C PHE A 211 8.68 6.87 8.16
N VAL A 212 9.55 6.65 7.19
CA VAL A 212 10.76 7.45 7.03
C VAL A 212 10.44 8.88 6.58
N PHE A 213 9.68 9.02 5.50
CA PHE A 213 9.33 10.33 4.97
C PHE A 213 8.33 11.06 5.87
N ALA A 214 7.31 10.33 6.37
CA ALA A 214 6.32 10.90 7.29
C ALA A 214 6.97 11.44 8.59
N ARG A 215 7.94 10.69 9.17
CA ARG A 215 8.69 11.16 10.33
C ARG A 215 9.51 12.42 10.01
N TYR A 216 10.12 12.45 8.84
CA TYR A 216 10.96 13.56 8.43
C TYR A 216 10.17 14.86 8.28
N ILE A 217 8.97 14.81 7.67
CA ILE A 217 8.18 16.03 7.46
C ILE A 217 7.31 16.42 8.66
N SER A 218 6.86 15.48 9.49
CA SER A 218 6.15 15.81 10.73
C SER A 218 7.05 16.37 11.81
N PHE A 219 8.36 16.08 11.75
CA PHE A 219 9.43 16.61 12.62
C PHE A 219 9.04 16.66 14.10
N GLY A 220 8.46 15.58 14.63
CA GLY A 220 8.07 15.45 16.03
C GLY A 220 6.73 16.10 16.41
N ALA A 221 6.07 16.84 15.53
CA ALA A 221 4.76 17.42 15.79
C ALA A 221 3.67 16.35 15.74
N SER A 222 3.12 15.96 16.90
CA SER A 222 2.11 14.89 17.03
C SER A 222 0.91 15.12 16.11
N ALA A 223 0.47 16.36 15.93
CA ALA A 223 -0.67 16.71 15.08
C ALA A 223 -0.51 16.30 13.61
N GLY A 224 0.72 16.30 13.09
CA GLY A 224 1.03 15.96 11.69
C GLY A 224 1.56 14.54 11.49
N MET A 225 1.69 13.75 12.54
CA MET A 225 2.17 12.37 12.43
C MET A 225 1.14 11.48 11.73
N ASN A 226 1.66 10.52 10.98
CA ASN A 226 0.89 9.35 10.57
C ASN A 226 0.97 8.25 11.64
N VAL A 227 0.17 7.20 11.48
CA VAL A 227 0.09 6.11 12.47
C VAL A 227 1.40 5.34 12.62
N ALA A 228 2.19 5.18 11.57
CA ALA A 228 3.47 4.47 11.63
C ALA A 228 4.48 5.22 12.52
N VAL A 229 4.57 6.54 12.38
CA VAL A 229 5.44 7.39 13.21
C VAL A 229 4.95 7.43 14.65
N GLY A 230 3.65 7.62 14.87
CA GLY A 230 3.08 7.67 16.21
C GLY A 230 3.30 6.39 16.99
N LEU A 231 3.01 5.23 16.37
CA LEU A 231 3.23 3.93 17.00
C LEU A 231 4.72 3.66 17.26
N TYR A 232 5.61 4.02 16.33
CA TYR A 232 7.04 3.85 16.53
C TYR A 232 7.58 4.62 17.75
N ASN A 233 7.05 5.82 18.03
CA ASN A 233 7.46 6.60 19.17
C ASN A 233 7.21 5.87 20.50
N TRP A 234 6.24 4.96 20.56
CA TRP A 234 5.99 4.13 21.75
C TRP A 234 6.98 2.98 21.93
N LEU A 235 7.81 2.69 20.94
CA LEU A 235 8.85 1.66 21.00
C LEU A 235 10.23 2.23 21.39
N THR A 236 10.34 3.52 21.67
CA THR A 236 11.60 4.09 22.18
C THR A 236 11.96 3.55 23.57
N PRO A 237 13.26 3.46 23.93
CA PRO A 237 13.67 2.79 25.16
C PRO A 237 13.01 3.29 26.45
N ASP A 238 12.62 4.56 26.48
CA ASP A 238 11.95 5.23 27.59
C ASP A 238 10.43 4.98 27.61
N GLN A 239 9.83 4.61 26.48
CA GLN A 239 8.38 4.46 26.32
C GLN A 239 7.90 2.99 26.23
N ILE A 240 8.77 2.09 25.76
CA ILE A 240 8.39 0.71 25.36
C ILE A 240 7.79 -0.07 26.54
N ASN A 241 8.31 0.08 27.74
CA ASN A 241 7.80 -0.65 28.91
C ASN A 241 6.32 -0.36 29.22
N ASN A 242 5.89 0.86 28.96
CA ASN A 242 4.53 1.31 29.28
C ASN A 242 3.56 1.17 28.09
N ASN A 243 4.08 1.17 26.87
CA ASN A 243 3.25 1.32 25.68
C ASN A 243 3.28 0.11 24.74
N TYR A 244 4.08 -0.94 25.01
CA TYR A 244 4.24 -2.09 24.11
C TYR A 244 2.92 -2.79 23.80
N THR A 245 2.08 -3.06 24.79
CA THR A 245 0.79 -3.73 24.59
C THR A 245 -0.21 -2.83 23.86
N MET A 246 -0.16 -1.53 24.14
CA MET A 246 -0.96 -0.52 23.46
C MET A 246 -0.48 -0.33 22.00
N PHE A 247 0.83 -0.38 21.73
CA PHE A 247 1.39 -0.46 20.37
C PHE A 247 0.85 -1.68 19.62
N CYS A 248 0.78 -2.85 20.26
CA CYS A 248 0.20 -4.06 19.65
C CYS A 248 -1.29 -3.86 19.31
N ALA A 249 -2.07 -3.25 20.20
CA ALA A 249 -3.47 -2.93 19.95
C ALA A 249 -3.63 -1.94 18.77
N GLY A 250 -2.78 -0.92 18.70
CA GLY A 250 -2.72 0.01 17.57
C GLY A 250 -2.38 -0.69 16.26
N GLY A 251 -1.41 -1.61 16.29
CA GLY A 251 -1.03 -2.42 15.13
C GLY A 251 -2.18 -3.29 14.58
N VAL A 252 -2.98 -3.89 15.48
CA VAL A 252 -4.20 -4.64 15.10
C VAL A 252 -5.20 -3.72 14.39
N LEU A 253 -5.47 -2.52 14.94
CA LEU A 253 -6.39 -1.57 14.30
C LEU A 253 -5.88 -1.08 12.94
N VAL A 254 -4.57 -0.87 12.80
CA VAL A 254 -3.93 -0.49 11.52
C VAL A 254 -4.09 -1.58 10.47
N ALA A 255 -4.02 -2.85 10.87
CA ALA A 255 -4.19 -3.96 9.94
C ALA A 255 -5.61 -4.07 9.36
N ILE A 256 -6.64 -3.60 10.07
CA ILE A 256 -8.06 -3.76 9.67
C ILE A 256 -8.35 -3.15 8.29
N PRO A 257 -8.15 -1.84 8.02
CA PRO A 257 -8.54 -1.25 6.73
C PRO A 257 -7.74 -1.83 5.56
N VAL A 258 -6.47 -2.15 5.77
CA VAL A 258 -5.62 -2.75 4.75
C VAL A 258 -6.07 -4.17 4.42
N THR A 259 -6.32 -4.99 5.45
CA THR A 259 -6.80 -6.37 5.29
C THR A 259 -8.19 -6.40 4.65
N LEU A 260 -9.13 -5.57 5.10
CA LEU A 260 -10.46 -5.49 4.52
C LEU A 260 -10.40 -5.12 3.03
N LEU A 261 -9.65 -4.06 2.69
CA LEU A 261 -9.51 -3.66 1.29
C LEU A 261 -8.89 -4.79 0.45
N PHE A 262 -7.85 -5.46 0.96
CA PHE A 262 -7.24 -6.60 0.28
C PHE A 262 -8.23 -7.75 0.07
N LEU A 263 -8.98 -8.17 1.11
CA LEU A 263 -9.96 -9.25 1.03
C LEU A 263 -11.07 -8.96 0.00
N PHE A 264 -11.54 -7.71 -0.09
CA PHE A 264 -12.53 -7.32 -1.10
C PHE A 264 -11.98 -7.37 -2.53
N LEU A 265 -10.71 -7.05 -2.71
CA LEU A 265 -10.11 -6.86 -4.03
C LEU A 265 -9.29 -8.06 -4.53
N GLN A 266 -8.89 -9.00 -3.63
CA GLN A 266 -7.99 -10.12 -3.96
C GLN A 266 -8.49 -11.01 -5.10
N LYS A 267 -9.79 -11.25 -5.20
CA LYS A 267 -10.37 -12.09 -6.26
C LYS A 267 -10.04 -11.57 -7.67
N TYR A 268 -10.04 -10.27 -7.85
CA TYR A 268 -9.73 -9.64 -9.13
C TYR A 268 -8.22 -9.60 -9.41
N TYR A 269 -7.40 -9.54 -8.35
CA TYR A 269 -5.95 -9.58 -8.45
C TYR A 269 -5.47 -10.96 -8.94
N VAL A 270 -6.00 -12.04 -8.36
CA VAL A 270 -5.65 -13.43 -8.71
C VAL A 270 -6.06 -13.74 -10.15
N GLU A 271 -7.27 -13.37 -10.58
CA GLU A 271 -7.74 -13.56 -11.96
C GLU A 271 -6.83 -12.88 -13.00
N GLY A 272 -6.27 -11.71 -12.66
CA GLY A 272 -5.40 -10.96 -13.57
C GLY A 272 -4.00 -11.53 -13.70
N VAL A 273 -3.43 -12.04 -12.62
CA VAL A 273 -2.09 -12.66 -12.62
C VAL A 273 -2.12 -14.02 -13.31
N THR A 274 -3.17 -14.82 -13.07
CA THR A 274 -3.31 -16.15 -13.66
C THR A 274 -3.76 -16.10 -15.14
N GLY A 275 -4.63 -15.15 -15.51
CA GLY A 275 -5.09 -14.97 -16.88
C GLY A 275 -3.99 -14.58 -17.88
N GLY A 276 -2.92 -13.92 -17.39
CA GLY A 276 -1.72 -13.64 -18.19
C GLY A 276 -0.77 -14.81 -18.35
N ALA A 277 -0.76 -15.76 -17.43
CA ALA A 277 0.16 -16.90 -17.40
C ALA A 277 -0.34 -18.12 -18.23
N VAL A 278 -1.63 -18.17 -18.59
CA VAL A 278 -2.22 -19.32 -19.30
C VAL A 278 -2.23 -19.14 -20.83
N LYS A 279 -1.66 -18.06 -21.35
CA LYS A 279 -1.47 -17.84 -22.82
C LYS A 279 -0.05 -18.17 -23.28
N GLY A 280 0.51 -19.25 -22.72
CA GLY A 280 1.73 -19.89 -23.21
C GLY A 280 1.42 -21.26 -23.79
#